data_68434531eb03c9194263bbe806d104d5
#
_entry.id   68434531eb03c9194263bbe806d104d5
#
_cell.length_a   1.000
_cell.length_b   1.000
_cell.length_c   1.000
_cell.angle_alpha   90.00
_cell.angle_beta   90.00
_cell.angle_gamma   90.00
#
_symmetry.space_group_name_H-M   'P 1'
#
loop_
_entity.id
_entity.type
_entity.pdbx_description
1 polymer ?
#
loop_
_entity_poly.entity_id
_entity_poly.type
_entity_poly.pdbx_seq_one_letter_code
_entity_poly.pdbx_strand_id
1 'polypeptide(L)'
;MRFLLTLSLLGWLATASAESIRMLIQSSPLAGSQYHALDEFWREIRVGDRLDLIREPDNRYDSKAIRVEWRGHQLGYVPRAQNRIIAGAIDAGERLSARVSLMSDNENPWQRLAFEVFIEL
;
A
#
# COMPACT_ATOMS: atom_id res chain seq x y z
N MET A 1 -12.28 14.28 64.07
CA MET A 1 -11.57 13.51 63.05
C MET A 1 -12.29 13.64 61.73
N ARG A 2 -11.70 14.39 60.84
CA ARG A 2 -12.26 14.55 59.48
C ARG A 2 -11.41 13.70 58.53
N PHE A 3 -12.04 12.67 58.00
CA PHE A 3 -11.41 11.90 56.93
C PHE A 3 -11.68 12.60 55.60
N LEU A 4 -10.63 13.16 55.01
CA LEU A 4 -10.68 13.65 53.62
C LEU A 4 -10.51 12.41 52.71
N LEU A 5 -11.63 11.89 52.22
CA LEU A 5 -11.64 10.99 51.09
C LEU A 5 -11.30 11.81 49.84
N THR A 6 -10.04 11.86 49.48
CA THR A 6 -9.67 12.29 48.16
C THR A 6 -10.04 11.17 47.20
N LEU A 7 -11.20 11.29 46.57
CA LEU A 7 -11.56 10.48 45.44
C LEU A 7 -10.66 10.96 44.27
N SER A 8 -9.51 10.31 44.09
CA SER A 8 -8.79 10.50 42.85
C SER A 8 -9.56 9.78 41.77
N LEU A 9 -10.38 10.50 41.02
CA LEU A 9 -10.86 10.05 39.74
C LEU A 9 -9.63 9.92 38.83
N LEU A 10 -9.05 8.75 38.79
CA LEU A 10 -8.22 8.31 37.69
C LEU A 10 -9.15 8.21 36.48
N GLY A 11 -9.28 9.35 35.77
CA GLY A 11 -9.91 9.35 34.47
C GLY A 11 -9.15 8.41 33.55
N TRP A 12 -9.72 7.28 33.25
CA TRP A 12 -9.31 6.48 32.16
C TRP A 12 -9.53 7.32 30.90
N LEU A 13 -8.51 8.04 30.47
CA LEU A 13 -8.46 8.53 29.11
C LEU A 13 -8.31 7.28 28.23
N ALA A 14 -9.44 6.67 27.90
CA ALA A 14 -9.49 5.79 26.77
C ALA A 14 -9.13 6.66 25.56
N THR A 15 -7.86 6.63 25.17
CA THR A 15 -7.49 7.04 23.83
C THR A 15 -8.22 6.09 22.91
N ALA A 16 -9.41 6.52 22.43
CA ALA A 16 -10.03 5.86 21.31
C ALA A 16 -9.02 5.98 20.17
N SER A 17 -8.25 4.91 19.92
CA SER A 17 -7.53 4.78 18.69
C SER A 17 -8.61 4.85 17.61
N ALA A 18 -8.59 5.93 16.81
CA ALA A 18 -9.42 6.01 15.64
C ALA A 18 -9.08 4.80 14.78
N GLU A 19 -9.93 3.76 14.82
CA GLU A 19 -9.82 2.65 13.90
C GLU A 19 -9.99 3.22 12.50
N SER A 20 -8.88 3.28 11.75
CA SER A 20 -8.94 3.60 10.34
C SER A 20 -9.60 2.44 9.62
N ILE A 21 -10.76 2.69 9.03
CA ILE A 21 -11.42 1.73 8.15
C ILE A 21 -10.80 1.89 6.78
N ARG A 22 -10.38 0.80 6.19
CA ARG A 22 -9.92 0.74 4.82
C ARG A 22 -10.65 -0.35 4.07
N MET A 23 -10.88 -0.10 2.80
CA MET A 23 -11.61 -1.00 1.92
C MET A 23 -10.69 -1.46 0.79
N LEU A 24 -10.64 -2.76 0.59
CA LEU A 24 -9.93 -3.33 -0.56
C LEU A 24 -10.65 -2.92 -1.84
N ILE A 25 -9.93 -2.27 -2.75
CA ILE A 25 -10.49 -1.85 -4.04
C ILE A 25 -9.92 -2.62 -5.22
N GLN A 26 -8.73 -3.20 -5.08
CA GLN A 26 -8.10 -3.93 -6.18
C GLN A 26 -7.01 -4.88 -5.67
N SER A 27 -6.92 -6.04 -6.31
CA SER A 27 -5.77 -6.93 -6.22
C SER A 27 -5.14 -7.02 -7.60
N SER A 28 -3.82 -6.90 -7.68
CA SER A 28 -3.10 -6.83 -8.95
C SER A 28 -1.80 -7.60 -8.89
N PRO A 29 -1.37 -8.20 -10.01
CA PRO A 29 0.02 -8.59 -10.17
C PRO A 29 0.90 -7.36 -10.36
N LEU A 30 2.19 -7.50 -10.11
CA LEU A 30 3.17 -6.47 -10.40
C LEU A 30 3.64 -6.60 -11.85
N ALA A 31 3.55 -5.51 -12.61
CA ALA A 31 3.99 -5.47 -14.00
C ALA A 31 5.44 -4.97 -14.11
N GLY A 32 6.20 -5.49 -15.06
CA GLY A 32 7.52 -4.99 -15.41
C GLY A 32 8.61 -5.24 -14.37
N SER A 33 8.41 -6.17 -13.45
CA SER A 33 9.36 -6.45 -12.37
C SER A 33 10.73 -6.89 -12.86
N GLN A 34 10.80 -7.53 -14.03
CA GLN A 34 12.05 -7.99 -14.64
C GLN A 34 12.97 -6.84 -15.07
N TYR A 35 12.46 -5.62 -15.17
CA TYR A 35 13.21 -4.42 -15.56
C TYR A 35 13.59 -3.53 -14.37
N HIS A 36 13.24 -3.92 -13.14
CA HIS A 36 13.38 -3.10 -11.95
C HIS A 36 14.01 -3.87 -10.80
N ALA A 37 13.95 -3.33 -9.60
CA ALA A 37 14.73 -3.77 -8.45
C ALA A 37 14.16 -4.99 -7.70
N LEU A 38 13.10 -5.64 -8.21
CA LEU A 38 12.45 -6.74 -7.47
C LEU A 38 13.45 -7.86 -7.11
N ASP A 39 14.28 -8.30 -8.04
CA ASP A 39 15.22 -9.39 -7.81
C ASP A 39 16.29 -9.01 -6.78
N GLU A 40 16.75 -7.76 -6.81
CA GLU A 40 17.76 -7.25 -5.87
C GLU A 40 17.27 -7.32 -4.42
N PHE A 41 15.99 -7.01 -4.18
CA PHE A 41 15.41 -6.95 -2.84
C PHE A 41 14.53 -8.16 -2.49
N TRP A 42 14.46 -9.17 -3.35
CA TRP A 42 13.58 -10.32 -3.20
C TRP A 42 13.63 -10.96 -1.82
N ARG A 43 14.83 -11.13 -1.28
CA ARG A 43 15.02 -11.79 0.02
C ARG A 43 14.60 -10.94 1.21
N GLU A 44 14.48 -9.64 1.03
CA GLU A 44 14.16 -8.68 2.08
C GLU A 44 12.65 -8.38 2.13
N ILE A 45 11.98 -8.44 0.97
CA ILE A 45 10.54 -8.18 0.87
C ILE A 45 9.76 -9.32 1.54
N ARG A 46 8.69 -8.94 2.23
CA ARG A 46 7.78 -9.90 2.89
C ARG A 46 6.34 -9.63 2.48
N VAL A 47 5.53 -10.70 2.43
CA VAL A 47 4.06 -10.56 2.34
C VAL A 47 3.59 -9.70 3.52
N GLY A 48 2.72 -8.74 3.23
CA GLY A 48 2.26 -7.74 4.18
C GLY A 48 3.04 -6.44 4.18
N ASP A 49 4.22 -6.39 3.55
CA ASP A 49 5.00 -5.17 3.45
C ASP A 49 4.24 -4.09 2.70
N ARG A 50 4.39 -2.86 3.20
CA ARG A 50 3.83 -1.67 2.56
C ARG A 50 4.49 -1.41 1.22
N LEU A 51 3.67 -1.06 0.23
CA LEU A 51 4.11 -0.54 -1.06
C LEU A 51 3.59 0.88 -1.23
N ASP A 52 4.37 1.70 -1.89
CA ASP A 52 3.98 3.06 -2.25
C ASP A 52 3.58 3.10 -3.72
N LEU A 53 2.45 3.73 -4.00
CA LEU A 53 1.91 3.91 -5.34
C LEU A 53 2.16 5.35 -5.77
N ILE A 54 2.95 5.53 -6.83
CA ILE A 54 3.39 6.85 -7.28
C ILE A 54 2.89 7.10 -8.69
N ARG A 55 2.01 8.10 -8.82
CA ARG A 55 1.50 8.54 -10.13
C ARG A 55 2.62 9.10 -10.99
N GLU A 56 2.60 8.72 -12.25
CA GLU A 56 3.48 9.26 -13.29
C GLU A 56 2.62 9.84 -14.43
N PRO A 57 1.98 11.02 -14.24
CA PRO A 57 1.10 11.58 -15.25
C PRO A 57 1.82 11.96 -16.54
N ASP A 58 3.13 12.21 -16.45
CA ASP A 58 3.98 12.56 -17.58
C ASP A 58 4.68 11.36 -18.23
N ASN A 59 4.31 10.14 -17.82
CA ASN A 59 4.87 8.94 -18.43
C ASN A 59 4.53 8.92 -19.93
N ARG A 60 5.57 8.85 -20.76
CA ARG A 60 5.41 8.97 -22.21
C ARG A 60 4.69 7.80 -22.88
N TYR A 61 4.61 6.66 -22.19
CA TYR A 61 3.95 5.46 -22.70
C TYR A 61 2.55 5.27 -22.18
N ASP A 62 2.25 5.83 -21.01
CA ASP A 62 0.97 5.68 -20.34
C ASP A 62 0.73 6.83 -19.35
N SER A 63 -0.18 7.74 -19.69
CA SER A 63 -0.51 8.87 -18.82
C SER A 63 -1.18 8.46 -17.51
N LYS A 64 -1.61 7.21 -17.37
CA LYS A 64 -2.19 6.63 -16.15
C LYS A 64 -1.22 5.75 -15.40
N ALA A 65 0.05 5.76 -15.76
CA ALA A 65 1.06 4.95 -15.12
C ALA A 65 1.14 5.21 -13.62
N ILE A 66 1.30 4.14 -12.87
CA ILE A 66 1.48 4.15 -11.43
C ILE A 66 2.66 3.26 -11.10
N ARG A 67 3.74 3.86 -10.63
CA ARG A 67 4.93 3.16 -10.19
C ARG A 67 4.67 2.53 -8.82
N VAL A 68 5.14 1.32 -8.63
CA VAL A 68 5.08 0.60 -7.37
C VAL A 68 6.47 0.57 -6.76
N GLU A 69 6.59 1.11 -5.53
CA GLU A 69 7.87 1.17 -4.80
C GLU A 69 7.77 0.44 -3.47
N TRP A 70 8.89 -0.17 -3.09
CA TRP A 70 9.13 -0.73 -1.77
C TRP A 70 10.33 -0.03 -1.15
N ARG A 71 10.12 0.66 -0.02
CA ARG A 71 11.17 1.43 0.68
C ARG A 71 11.97 2.35 -0.26
N GLY A 72 11.29 3.03 -1.18
CA GLY A 72 11.92 3.92 -2.15
C GLY A 72 12.52 3.23 -3.38
N HIS A 73 12.47 1.90 -3.48
CA HIS A 73 12.98 1.14 -4.62
C HIS A 73 11.85 0.77 -5.55
N GLN A 74 11.98 1.11 -6.80
CA GLN A 74 10.98 0.77 -7.81
C GLN A 74 11.00 -0.74 -8.09
N LEU A 75 9.86 -1.38 -7.82
CA LEU A 75 9.68 -2.81 -8.11
C LEU A 75 9.05 -3.07 -9.47
N GLY A 76 8.28 -2.13 -9.97
CA GLY A 76 7.53 -2.26 -11.21
C GLY A 76 6.40 -1.25 -11.30
N TYR A 77 5.33 -1.64 -11.96
CA TYR A 77 4.13 -0.82 -12.20
C TYR A 77 2.86 -1.59 -11.87
N VAL A 78 1.80 -0.84 -11.61
CA VAL A 78 0.44 -1.38 -11.70
C VAL A 78 0.20 -1.75 -13.17
N PRO A 79 -0.35 -2.94 -13.48
CA PRO A 79 -0.59 -3.32 -14.87
C PRO A 79 -1.40 -2.27 -15.61
N ARG A 80 -1.00 -1.94 -16.82
CA ARG A 80 -1.67 -0.91 -17.63
C ARG A 80 -3.16 -1.17 -17.80
N ALA A 81 -3.55 -2.42 -17.99
CA ALA A 81 -4.94 -2.80 -18.15
C ALA A 81 -5.79 -2.62 -16.86
N GLN A 82 -5.16 -2.38 -15.72
CA GLN A 82 -5.79 -2.35 -14.40
C GLN A 82 -5.50 -1.05 -13.63
N ASN A 83 -4.86 -0.06 -14.23
CA ASN A 83 -4.43 1.13 -13.50
C ASN A 83 -5.44 2.28 -13.48
N ARG A 84 -6.48 2.23 -14.30
CA ARG A 84 -7.41 3.34 -14.49
C ARG A 84 -8.12 3.75 -13.21
N ILE A 85 -8.65 2.79 -12.46
CA ILE A 85 -9.40 3.07 -11.21
C ILE A 85 -8.46 3.65 -10.17
N ILE A 86 -7.28 3.06 -10.00
CA ILE A 86 -6.28 3.52 -9.02
C ILE A 86 -5.78 4.91 -9.38
N ALA A 87 -5.45 5.16 -10.66
CA ALA A 87 -5.01 6.47 -11.12
C ALA A 87 -6.09 7.54 -10.88
N GLY A 88 -7.35 7.22 -11.18
CA GLY A 88 -8.47 8.13 -10.93
C GLY A 88 -8.66 8.44 -9.45
N ALA A 89 -8.51 7.46 -8.58
CA ALA A 89 -8.60 7.65 -7.13
C ALA A 89 -7.47 8.56 -6.61
N ILE A 90 -6.24 8.32 -7.05
CA ILE A 90 -5.09 9.17 -6.67
C ILE A 90 -5.31 10.60 -7.15
N ASP A 91 -5.73 10.78 -8.39
CA ASP A 91 -5.95 12.10 -9.00
C ASP A 91 -7.11 12.86 -8.32
N ALA A 92 -8.09 12.13 -7.76
CA ALA A 92 -9.18 12.70 -6.99
C ALA A 92 -8.80 13.06 -5.54
N GLY A 93 -7.56 12.79 -5.12
CA GLY A 93 -7.07 13.08 -3.77
C GLY A 93 -7.45 12.02 -2.73
N GLU A 94 -7.90 10.85 -3.15
CA GLU A 94 -8.17 9.74 -2.24
C GLU A 94 -6.89 9.21 -1.62
N ARG A 95 -6.99 8.80 -0.34
CA ARG A 95 -5.88 8.16 0.35
C ARG A 95 -5.87 6.68 0.03
N LEU A 96 -4.84 6.24 -0.65
CA LEU A 96 -4.63 4.84 -0.94
C LEU A 96 -3.46 4.28 -0.14
N SER A 97 -3.56 3.01 0.19
CA SER A 97 -2.46 2.22 0.72
C SER A 97 -2.35 0.93 -0.07
N ALA A 98 -1.16 0.36 -0.11
CA ALA A 98 -0.93 -0.90 -0.80
C ALA A 98 0.00 -1.78 0.02
N ARG A 99 -0.16 -3.10 -0.13
CA ARG A 99 0.70 -4.07 0.52
C ARG A 99 0.94 -5.30 -0.36
N VAL A 100 2.07 -5.93 -0.17
CA VAL A 100 2.37 -7.22 -0.81
C VAL A 100 1.38 -8.27 -0.30
N SER A 101 0.70 -8.95 -1.20
CA SER A 101 -0.27 -9.99 -0.86
C SER A 101 0.21 -11.40 -1.18
N LEU A 102 1.09 -11.53 -2.17
CA LEU A 102 1.62 -12.81 -2.62
C LEU A 102 3.05 -12.66 -3.11
N MET A 103 3.89 -13.61 -2.77
CA MET A 103 5.23 -13.78 -3.35
C MET A 103 5.43 -15.23 -3.75
N SER A 104 5.97 -15.44 -4.93
CA SER A 104 6.25 -16.76 -5.51
C SER A 104 7.53 -16.67 -6.35
N ASP A 105 8.39 -17.66 -6.28
CA ASP A 105 9.58 -17.72 -7.13
C ASP A 105 9.30 -18.35 -8.49
N ASN A 106 8.10 -18.14 -9.01
CA ASN A 106 7.70 -18.54 -10.35
C ASN A 106 8.59 -17.86 -11.40
N GLU A 107 8.93 -18.59 -12.45
CA GLU A 107 9.74 -18.05 -13.56
C GLU A 107 9.00 -16.97 -14.36
N ASN A 108 7.66 -17.02 -14.39
CA ASN A 108 6.85 -16.00 -15.04
C ASN A 108 6.84 -14.72 -14.19
N PRO A 109 7.39 -13.59 -14.71
CA PRO A 109 7.46 -12.33 -13.95
C PRO A 109 6.10 -11.85 -13.42
N TRP A 110 5.02 -12.11 -14.14
CA TRP A 110 3.65 -11.72 -13.75
C TRP A 110 3.11 -12.50 -12.55
N GLN A 111 3.74 -13.60 -12.19
CA GLN A 111 3.29 -14.48 -11.10
C GLN A 111 4.22 -14.45 -9.90
N ARG A 112 5.18 -13.55 -9.87
CA ARG A 112 6.16 -13.48 -8.79
C ARG A 112 5.68 -12.68 -7.60
N LEU A 113 5.03 -11.55 -7.81
CA LEU A 113 4.51 -10.69 -6.76
C LEU A 113 3.14 -10.17 -7.13
N ALA A 114 2.22 -10.23 -6.19
CA ALA A 114 0.93 -9.56 -6.26
C ALA A 114 0.77 -8.64 -5.06
N PHE A 115 -0.08 -7.65 -5.19
CA PHE A 115 -0.36 -6.67 -4.15
C PHE A 115 -1.83 -6.32 -4.10
N GLU A 116 -2.24 -5.83 -2.95
CA GLU A 116 -3.59 -5.35 -2.69
C GLU A 116 -3.56 -3.83 -2.49
N VAL A 117 -4.56 -3.16 -3.03
CA VAL A 117 -4.75 -1.71 -2.90
C VAL A 117 -6.01 -1.43 -2.11
N PHE A 118 -5.89 -0.58 -1.11
CA PHE A 118 -6.97 -0.17 -0.21
C PHE A 118 -7.22 1.32 -0.33
N ILE A 119 -8.47 1.71 -0.19
CA ILE A 119 -8.84 3.10 0.05
C ILE A 119 -9.03 3.29 1.56
N GLU A 120 -8.47 4.35 2.08
CA GLU A 120 -8.63 4.76 3.48
C GLU A 120 -9.89 5.60 3.64
N LEU A 121 -10.80 5.16 4.47
CA LEU A 121 -12.08 5.83 4.71
C LEU A 121 -12.07 6.69 5.96
#